data_e66932d1ab6e3b7c3d1bcea0cf7fede0
#
_entry.id   e66932d1ab6e3b7c3d1bcea0cf7fede0
#
_cell.length_a   1.000
_cell.length_b   1.000
_cell.length_c   1.000
_cell.angle_alpha   90.00
_cell.angle_beta   90.00
_cell.angle_gamma   90.00
#
_symmetry.space_group_name_H-M   'P 1'
#
loop_
_entity.id
_entity.type
_entity.pdbx_description
1 polymer ?
#
loop_
_entity_poly.entity_id
_entity_poly.type
_entity_poly.pdbx_seq_one_letter_code
_entity_poly.pdbx_strand_id
1 'polypeptide(L)'
;MDNYTEKILADRDELNTRAKILRAAKQEFLDKEFAGTNVRVIAEKAGVTTGALYNLFDNKDGIFESLVSGVFDGFLDIVAHHDEFDAENFGMKTSDLSTIIERSQHRFLKMVDFFYDNWDEMKLIVCCSKGSSYEHIFDKVIDITDRETLQWLEQDSVKMSRRIQFFIHIMVTSHFENLKEIFYHNLKKSEAIEYILDFNVYHCAGWKQYWMEQVN
;
A
#
# COMPACT_ATOMS: atom_id res chain seq x y z
N MET A 1 -19.12 33.57 -28.48
CA MET A 1 -18.03 33.05 -27.63
C MET A 1 -17.10 32.23 -28.49
N ASP A 2 -15.78 32.34 -28.29
CA ASP A 2 -14.82 31.63 -29.15
C ASP A 2 -14.87 30.12 -28.78
N ASN A 3 -14.83 29.25 -29.78
CA ASN A 3 -14.85 27.78 -29.64
C ASN A 3 -13.79 27.25 -28.61
N TYR A 4 -12.71 28.01 -28.43
CA TYR A 4 -11.67 27.75 -27.46
C TYR A 4 -12.16 28.00 -26.00
N THR A 5 -12.90 29.07 -25.77
CA THR A 5 -13.47 29.42 -24.46
C THR A 5 -14.54 28.42 -24.03
N GLU A 6 -15.38 27.96 -24.96
CA GLU A 6 -16.40 26.94 -24.69
C GLU A 6 -15.78 25.60 -24.30
N LYS A 7 -14.68 25.19 -24.96
CA LYS A 7 -13.95 23.98 -24.60
C LYS A 7 -13.35 24.05 -23.20
N ILE A 8 -12.70 25.15 -22.81
CA ILE A 8 -12.13 25.34 -21.48
C ILE A 8 -13.21 25.28 -20.38
N LEU A 9 -14.37 25.87 -20.63
CA LEU A 9 -15.48 25.82 -19.67
C LEU A 9 -16.04 24.41 -19.52
N ALA A 10 -16.19 23.66 -20.61
CA ALA A 10 -16.64 22.28 -20.59
C ALA A 10 -15.64 21.37 -19.83
N ASP A 11 -14.35 21.50 -20.10
CA ASP A 11 -13.28 20.74 -19.41
C ASP A 11 -13.29 21.05 -17.89
N ARG A 12 -13.51 22.31 -17.50
CA ARG A 12 -13.60 22.72 -16.08
C ARG A 12 -14.83 22.16 -15.38
N ASP A 13 -15.97 22.12 -16.07
CA ASP A 13 -17.22 21.57 -15.52
C ASP A 13 -17.13 20.06 -15.36
N GLU A 14 -16.47 19.37 -16.29
CA GLU A 14 -16.17 17.94 -16.21
C GLU A 14 -15.27 17.61 -15.02
N LEU A 15 -14.16 18.34 -14.83
CA LEU A 15 -13.26 18.18 -13.68
C LEU A 15 -13.99 18.41 -12.35
N ASN A 16 -14.87 19.42 -12.27
CA ASN A 16 -15.68 19.69 -11.09
C ASN A 16 -16.67 18.54 -10.80
N THR A 17 -17.30 18.03 -11.84
CA THR A 17 -18.23 16.89 -11.74
C THR A 17 -17.51 15.62 -11.32
N ARG A 18 -16.34 15.33 -11.88
CA ARG A 18 -15.48 14.21 -11.48
C ARG A 18 -15.10 14.30 -10.00
N ALA A 19 -14.68 15.46 -9.52
CA ALA A 19 -14.32 15.68 -8.14
C ALA A 19 -15.49 15.47 -7.15
N LYS A 20 -16.72 15.87 -7.53
CA LYS A 20 -17.94 15.61 -6.74
C LYS A 20 -18.25 14.13 -6.63
N ILE A 21 -18.15 13.40 -7.75
CA ILE A 21 -18.36 11.94 -7.77
C ILE A 21 -17.35 11.23 -6.90
N LEU A 22 -16.05 11.54 -7.04
CA LEU A 22 -15.00 10.90 -6.25
C LEU A 22 -15.15 11.17 -4.75
N ARG A 23 -15.55 12.39 -4.36
CA ARG A 23 -15.82 12.70 -2.94
C ARG A 23 -16.99 11.89 -2.38
N ALA A 24 -18.10 11.80 -3.11
CA ALA A 24 -19.25 11.01 -2.72
C ALA A 24 -18.93 9.50 -2.67
N ALA A 25 -18.16 9.04 -3.65
CA ALA A 25 -17.72 7.65 -3.76
C ALA A 25 -16.79 7.25 -2.60
N LYS A 26 -15.80 8.10 -2.27
CA LYS A 26 -14.88 7.84 -1.14
C LYS A 26 -15.67 7.57 0.13
N GLN A 27 -16.62 8.44 0.46
CA GLN A 27 -17.43 8.27 1.66
C GLN A 27 -18.28 6.99 1.60
N GLU A 28 -18.90 6.71 0.45
CA GLU A 28 -19.75 5.54 0.30
C GLU A 28 -18.95 4.23 0.39
N PHE A 29 -17.75 4.17 -0.19
CA PHE A 29 -16.87 3.02 -0.08
C PHE A 29 -16.32 2.83 1.35
N LEU A 30 -15.99 3.91 2.06
CA LEU A 30 -15.57 3.82 3.47
C LEU A 30 -16.69 3.32 4.38
N ASP A 31 -17.96 3.71 4.10
CA ASP A 31 -19.13 3.36 4.92
C ASP A 31 -19.66 1.94 4.63
N LYS A 32 -19.54 1.45 3.37
CA LYS A 32 -20.23 0.24 2.87
C LYS A 32 -19.30 -0.79 2.24
N GLU A 33 -18.00 -0.51 2.19
CA GLU A 33 -17.00 -1.23 1.42
C GLU A 33 -17.34 -1.26 -0.08
N PHE A 34 -16.43 -1.74 -0.92
CA PHE A 34 -16.69 -1.84 -2.36
C PHE A 34 -17.89 -2.73 -2.66
N ALA A 35 -17.96 -3.93 -2.06
CA ALA A 35 -19.03 -4.91 -2.34
C ALA A 35 -20.43 -4.36 -2.02
N GLY A 36 -20.59 -3.63 -0.91
CA GLY A 36 -21.86 -3.07 -0.44
C GLY A 36 -22.27 -1.75 -1.09
N THR A 37 -21.36 -1.10 -1.82
CA THR A 37 -21.60 0.22 -2.42
C THR A 37 -22.49 0.14 -3.66
N ASN A 38 -23.48 1.05 -3.74
CA ASN A 38 -24.36 1.21 -4.89
C ASN A 38 -24.05 2.51 -5.64
N VAL A 39 -23.70 2.39 -6.93
CA VAL A 39 -23.37 3.52 -7.81
C VAL A 39 -24.49 4.55 -7.93
N ARG A 40 -25.75 4.13 -7.79
CA ARG A 40 -26.89 5.07 -7.82
C ARG A 40 -26.84 6.03 -6.60
N VAL A 41 -26.46 5.52 -5.44
CA VAL A 41 -26.31 6.34 -4.22
C VAL A 41 -25.15 7.34 -4.38
N ILE A 42 -24.05 6.90 -5.00
CA ILE A 42 -22.93 7.81 -5.34
C ILE A 42 -23.40 8.93 -6.26
N ALA A 43 -24.13 8.61 -7.32
CA ALA A 43 -24.64 9.60 -8.28
C ALA A 43 -25.61 10.59 -7.61
N GLU A 44 -26.51 10.10 -6.76
CA GLU A 44 -27.44 10.94 -5.98
C GLU A 44 -26.69 11.89 -5.05
N LYS A 45 -25.74 11.38 -4.25
CA LYS A 45 -24.91 12.19 -3.34
C LYS A 45 -24.06 13.23 -4.08
N ALA A 46 -23.59 12.90 -5.29
CA ALA A 46 -22.82 13.81 -6.13
C ALA A 46 -23.69 14.83 -6.87
N GLY A 47 -25.02 14.69 -6.86
CA GLY A 47 -25.96 15.54 -7.59
C GLY A 47 -25.87 15.38 -9.11
N VAL A 48 -25.59 14.14 -9.58
CA VAL A 48 -25.47 13.82 -11.01
C VAL A 48 -26.37 12.63 -11.40
N THR A 49 -26.59 12.45 -12.69
CA THR A 49 -27.28 11.23 -13.17
C THR A 49 -26.31 10.05 -13.22
N THR A 50 -26.84 8.82 -13.11
CA THR A 50 -26.03 7.59 -13.28
C THR A 50 -25.37 7.53 -14.65
N GLY A 51 -26.03 8.04 -15.70
CA GLY A 51 -25.47 8.12 -17.04
C GLY A 51 -24.28 9.06 -17.11
N ALA A 52 -24.36 10.25 -16.46
CA ALA A 52 -23.22 11.17 -16.38
C ALA A 52 -22.03 10.56 -15.61
N LEU A 53 -22.33 9.79 -14.57
CA LEU A 53 -21.29 9.07 -13.81
C LEU A 53 -20.59 8.02 -14.69
N TYR A 54 -21.34 7.18 -15.43
CA TYR A 54 -20.75 6.17 -16.30
C TYR A 54 -20.02 6.74 -17.52
N ASN A 55 -20.32 7.96 -17.93
CA ASN A 55 -19.54 8.65 -18.97
C ASN A 55 -18.14 9.06 -18.49
N LEU A 56 -17.97 9.30 -17.18
CA LEU A 56 -16.70 9.71 -16.58
C LEU A 56 -15.89 8.54 -16.01
N PHE A 57 -16.58 7.46 -15.64
CA PHE A 57 -16.01 6.26 -15.04
C PHE A 57 -16.73 5.04 -15.61
N ASP A 58 -16.05 4.21 -16.34
CA ASP A 58 -16.63 3.07 -17.06
C ASP A 58 -17.55 2.19 -16.19
N ASN A 59 -17.16 2.01 -14.93
CA ASN A 59 -17.88 1.18 -13.97
C ASN A 59 -17.53 1.56 -12.52
N LYS A 60 -18.07 0.82 -11.54
CA LYS A 60 -17.78 1.02 -10.11
C LYS A 60 -16.30 0.85 -9.79
N ASP A 61 -15.63 -0.09 -10.45
CA ASP A 61 -14.21 -0.37 -10.24
C ASP A 61 -13.34 0.79 -10.73
N GLY A 62 -13.65 1.40 -11.87
CA GLY A 62 -12.96 2.59 -12.36
C GLY A 62 -13.08 3.82 -11.44
N ILE A 63 -14.21 3.93 -10.70
CA ILE A 63 -14.34 4.96 -9.65
C ILE A 63 -13.40 4.65 -8.49
N PHE A 64 -13.37 3.39 -8.04
CA PHE A 64 -12.51 2.94 -6.95
C PHE A 64 -11.03 3.12 -7.29
N GLU A 65 -10.62 2.63 -8.45
CA GLU A 65 -9.27 2.80 -8.98
C GLU A 65 -8.83 4.27 -9.03
N SER A 66 -9.72 5.16 -9.49
CA SER A 66 -9.44 6.61 -9.53
C SER A 66 -9.23 7.25 -8.16
N LEU A 67 -9.70 6.61 -7.08
CA LEU A 67 -9.45 7.05 -5.71
C LEU A 67 -8.11 6.54 -5.17
N VAL A 68 -7.71 5.32 -5.52
CA VAL A 68 -6.64 4.61 -4.80
C VAL A 68 -5.36 4.41 -5.60
N SER A 69 -5.40 4.45 -6.95
CA SER A 69 -4.25 4.09 -7.79
C SER A 69 -3.01 4.94 -7.50
N GLY A 70 -3.14 6.26 -7.44
CA GLY A 70 -1.99 7.14 -7.19
C GLY A 70 -1.37 6.96 -5.80
N VAL A 71 -2.19 6.64 -4.79
CA VAL A 71 -1.70 6.33 -3.45
C VAL A 71 -1.05 4.96 -3.41
N PHE A 72 -1.62 3.97 -4.11
CA PHE A 72 -1.02 2.64 -4.19
C PHE A 72 0.33 2.67 -4.92
N ASP A 73 0.45 3.43 -6.01
CA ASP A 73 1.71 3.60 -6.73
C ASP A 73 2.77 4.25 -5.81
N GLY A 74 2.41 5.29 -5.05
CA GLY A 74 3.29 5.89 -4.05
C GLY A 74 3.70 4.92 -2.93
N PHE A 75 2.82 4.02 -2.53
CA PHE A 75 3.15 2.95 -1.59
C PHE A 75 4.13 1.93 -2.20
N LEU A 76 3.91 1.52 -3.45
CA LEU A 76 4.84 0.64 -4.17
C LEU A 76 6.22 1.28 -4.29
N ASP A 77 6.30 2.59 -4.56
CA ASP A 77 7.56 3.31 -4.61
C ASP A 77 8.32 3.24 -3.28
N ILE A 78 7.62 3.35 -2.14
CA ILE A 78 8.24 3.21 -0.82
C ILE A 78 8.72 1.77 -0.57
N VAL A 79 7.98 0.78 -1.07
CA VAL A 79 8.36 -0.64 -0.94
C VAL A 79 9.53 -0.99 -1.85
N ALA A 80 9.50 -0.54 -3.11
CA ALA A 80 10.49 -0.89 -4.14
C ALA A 80 11.80 -0.10 -4.03
N HIS A 81 11.78 1.15 -3.54
CA HIS A 81 13.00 1.95 -3.38
C HIS A 81 13.79 1.52 -2.14
N HIS A 82 14.27 0.27 -2.18
CA HIS A 82 15.33 -0.18 -1.29
C HIS A 82 16.68 0.53 -1.55
N ASP A 83 16.77 1.34 -2.61
CA ASP A 83 18.00 1.83 -3.21
C ASP A 83 18.76 2.90 -2.40
N GLU A 84 18.12 3.58 -1.47
CA GLU A 84 18.83 4.40 -0.48
C GLU A 84 19.44 3.54 0.66
N PHE A 85 19.14 2.25 0.64
CA PHE A 85 19.72 1.25 1.51
C PHE A 85 20.71 0.44 0.69
N ASP A 86 21.95 0.94 0.62
CA ASP A 86 23.09 0.21 0.06
C ASP A 86 22.99 -1.29 0.35
N ALA A 87 22.75 -2.09 -0.70
CA ALA A 87 22.88 -3.54 -0.62
C ALA A 87 24.28 -3.94 -0.06
N GLU A 88 25.31 -3.11 -0.27
CA GLU A 88 26.63 -3.24 0.32
C GLU A 88 26.67 -3.07 1.84
N ASN A 89 25.70 -2.34 2.43
CA ASN A 89 25.63 -2.07 3.86
C ASN A 89 24.59 -2.92 4.63
N PHE A 90 23.75 -3.72 3.95
CA PHE A 90 22.84 -4.64 4.60
C PHE A 90 23.47 -5.99 4.94
N GLY A 91 24.79 -5.97 5.19
CA GLY A 91 25.50 -7.16 5.68
C GLY A 91 24.88 -7.67 6.98
N MET A 92 23.79 -8.46 6.90
CA MET A 92 23.22 -9.12 8.09
C MET A 92 24.27 -9.94 8.83
N LYS A 93 25.31 -10.36 8.11
CA LYS A 93 26.45 -11.11 8.66
C LYS A 93 27.40 -10.22 9.47
N THR A 94 27.60 -8.97 9.05
CA THR A 94 28.65 -8.09 9.57
C THR A 94 28.13 -6.97 10.46
N SER A 95 26.89 -6.50 10.24
CA SER A 95 26.31 -5.43 11.04
C SER A 95 25.82 -5.96 12.40
N ASP A 96 26.01 -5.20 13.45
CA ASP A 96 25.39 -5.50 14.74
C ASP A 96 23.85 -5.29 14.68
N LEU A 97 23.14 -5.89 15.64
CA LEU A 97 21.69 -5.85 15.66
C LEU A 97 21.13 -4.42 15.83
N SER A 98 21.82 -3.58 16.60
CA SER A 98 21.39 -2.20 16.84
C SER A 98 21.41 -1.39 15.54
N THR A 99 22.44 -1.53 14.73
CA THR A 99 22.54 -0.89 13.42
C THR A 99 21.43 -1.36 12.46
N ILE A 100 21.12 -2.66 12.46
CA ILE A 100 20.05 -3.21 11.62
C ILE A 100 18.70 -2.63 12.05
N ILE A 101 18.41 -2.60 13.35
CA ILE A 101 17.17 -2.04 13.91
C ILE A 101 17.05 -0.54 13.56
N GLU A 102 18.08 0.25 13.78
CA GLU A 102 18.07 1.70 13.54
C GLU A 102 17.78 2.01 12.06
N ARG A 103 18.42 1.27 11.15
CA ARG A 103 18.22 1.45 9.71
C ARG A 103 16.80 1.07 9.26
N SER A 104 16.30 -0.09 9.70
CA SER A 104 14.95 -0.52 9.32
C SER A 104 13.86 0.33 9.97
N GLN A 105 14.12 0.88 11.16
CA GLN A 105 13.23 1.80 11.87
C GLN A 105 12.90 3.03 11.03
N HIS A 106 13.89 3.65 10.39
CA HIS A 106 13.67 4.83 9.55
C HIS A 106 12.67 4.54 8.41
N ARG A 107 12.81 3.39 7.75
CA ARG A 107 11.91 2.96 6.68
C ARG A 107 10.50 2.71 7.19
N PHE A 108 10.35 2.04 8.32
CA PHE A 108 9.04 1.80 8.92
C PHE A 108 8.34 3.09 9.32
N LEU A 109 9.05 4.05 9.89
CA LEU A 109 8.48 5.34 10.24
C LEU A 109 8.05 6.13 9.01
N LYS A 110 8.84 6.12 7.93
CA LYS A 110 8.47 6.72 6.64
C LYS A 110 7.20 6.09 6.07
N MET A 111 7.04 4.77 6.20
CA MET A 111 5.83 4.06 5.77
C MET A 111 4.62 4.44 6.64
N VAL A 112 4.77 4.55 7.96
CA VAL A 112 3.70 5.01 8.85
C VAL A 112 3.31 6.45 8.51
N ASP A 113 4.26 7.35 8.29
CA ASP A 113 3.97 8.72 7.86
C ASP A 113 3.13 8.73 6.58
N PHE A 114 3.53 7.97 5.58
CA PHE A 114 2.78 7.83 4.33
C PHE A 114 1.35 7.30 4.55
N PHE A 115 1.16 6.32 5.43
CA PHE A 115 -0.16 5.78 5.76
C PHE A 115 -1.09 6.85 6.35
N TYR A 116 -0.57 7.69 7.24
CA TYR A 116 -1.39 8.73 7.88
C TYR A 116 -1.61 9.96 6.99
N ASP A 117 -0.70 10.23 6.05
CA ASP A 117 -0.88 11.27 5.04
C ASP A 117 -1.93 10.86 3.97
N ASN A 118 -2.16 9.54 3.80
CA ASN A 118 -3.08 8.97 2.81
C ASN A 118 -4.07 7.98 3.47
N TRP A 119 -4.54 8.30 4.69
CA TRP A 119 -5.27 7.35 5.53
C TRP A 119 -6.51 6.76 4.88
N ASP A 120 -7.35 7.60 4.29
CA ASP A 120 -8.62 7.16 3.70
C ASP A 120 -8.39 6.23 2.50
N GLU A 121 -7.46 6.59 1.61
CA GLU A 121 -7.12 5.80 0.42
C GLU A 121 -6.48 4.46 0.81
N MET A 122 -5.54 4.47 1.75
CA MET A 122 -4.94 3.23 2.27
C MET A 122 -5.99 2.35 2.97
N LYS A 123 -6.91 2.95 3.73
CA LYS A 123 -8.01 2.23 4.37
C LYS A 123 -8.97 1.62 3.34
N LEU A 124 -9.24 2.32 2.23
CA LEU A 124 -10.02 1.77 1.11
C LEU A 124 -9.33 0.52 0.55
N ILE A 125 -8.02 0.59 0.30
CA ILE A 125 -7.25 -0.54 -0.24
C ILE A 125 -7.24 -1.72 0.73
N VAL A 126 -6.95 -1.48 2.01
CA VAL A 126 -6.76 -2.54 3.01
C VAL A 126 -8.08 -3.15 3.48
N CYS A 127 -9.08 -2.30 3.78
CA CYS A 127 -10.30 -2.72 4.47
C CYS A 127 -11.52 -2.84 3.56
N CYS A 128 -11.56 -2.09 2.45
CA CYS A 128 -12.80 -1.88 1.70
C CYS A 128 -12.75 -2.40 0.26
N SER A 129 -11.66 -3.02 -0.19
CA SER A 129 -11.42 -3.39 -1.60
C SER A 129 -12.09 -4.69 -2.06
N LYS A 130 -12.70 -5.45 -1.17
CA LYS A 130 -13.28 -6.76 -1.49
C LYS A 130 -14.28 -6.69 -2.65
N GLY A 131 -14.04 -7.47 -3.71
CA GLY A 131 -14.83 -7.49 -4.95
C GLY A 131 -14.39 -6.49 -6.01
N SER A 132 -13.34 -5.67 -5.75
CA SER A 132 -12.71 -4.77 -6.71
C SER A 132 -11.46 -5.41 -7.34
N SER A 133 -10.88 -4.73 -8.35
CA SER A 133 -9.56 -5.09 -8.90
C SER A 133 -8.41 -4.97 -7.88
N TYR A 134 -8.64 -4.33 -6.74
CA TYR A 134 -7.69 -4.15 -5.65
C TYR A 134 -7.82 -5.19 -4.51
N GLU A 135 -8.77 -6.12 -4.58
CA GLU A 135 -8.97 -7.13 -3.52
C GLU A 135 -7.69 -7.90 -3.17
N HIS A 136 -6.91 -8.27 -4.19
CA HIS A 136 -5.67 -9.04 -4.05
C HIS A 136 -4.41 -8.21 -4.37
N ILE A 137 -4.49 -6.90 -4.22
CA ILE A 137 -3.39 -6.03 -4.64
C ILE A 137 -2.12 -6.23 -3.81
N PHE A 138 -2.26 -6.61 -2.53
CA PHE A 138 -1.12 -6.93 -1.67
C PHE A 138 -0.37 -8.20 -2.09
N ASP A 139 -1.01 -9.14 -2.80
CA ASP A 139 -0.32 -10.31 -3.36
C ASP A 139 0.79 -9.86 -4.33
N LYS A 140 0.55 -8.79 -5.11
CA LYS A 140 1.57 -8.20 -5.99
C LYS A 140 2.72 -7.58 -5.20
N VAL A 141 2.42 -6.92 -4.08
CA VAL A 141 3.44 -6.34 -3.20
C VAL A 141 4.33 -7.44 -2.61
N ILE A 142 3.70 -8.51 -2.12
CA ILE A 142 4.38 -9.68 -1.58
C ILE A 142 5.28 -10.33 -2.65
N ASP A 143 4.75 -10.56 -3.86
CA ASP A 143 5.52 -11.15 -4.96
C ASP A 143 6.74 -10.31 -5.37
N ILE A 144 6.63 -8.98 -5.34
CA ILE A 144 7.75 -8.06 -5.62
C ILE A 144 8.79 -8.19 -4.51
N THR A 145 8.37 -8.06 -3.26
CA THR A 145 9.26 -8.10 -2.09
C THR A 145 9.95 -9.46 -1.93
N ASP A 146 9.24 -10.57 -2.18
CA ASP A 146 9.81 -11.92 -2.19
C ASP A 146 10.93 -12.03 -3.21
N ARG A 147 10.69 -11.57 -4.43
CA ARG A 147 11.66 -11.63 -5.53
C ARG A 147 12.91 -10.81 -5.23
N GLU A 148 12.74 -9.60 -4.73
CA GLU A 148 13.85 -8.72 -4.34
C GLU A 148 14.65 -9.32 -3.19
N THR A 149 13.97 -9.84 -2.17
CA THR A 149 14.62 -10.52 -1.04
C THR A 149 15.44 -11.73 -1.49
N LEU A 150 14.89 -12.57 -2.38
CA LEU A 150 15.59 -13.73 -2.92
C LEU A 150 16.81 -13.32 -3.74
N GLN A 151 16.69 -12.33 -4.62
CA GLN A 151 17.81 -11.83 -5.44
C GLN A 151 18.94 -11.29 -4.56
N TRP A 152 18.60 -10.56 -3.52
CA TRP A 152 19.58 -10.03 -2.58
C TRP A 152 20.32 -11.15 -1.83
N LEU A 153 19.61 -12.19 -1.38
CA LEU A 153 20.19 -13.32 -0.68
C LEU A 153 21.10 -14.18 -1.58
N GLU A 154 20.79 -14.32 -2.86
CA GLU A 154 21.63 -15.00 -3.84
C GLU A 154 22.97 -14.26 -4.01
N GLN A 155 22.98 -12.93 -4.01
CA GLN A 155 24.21 -12.13 -4.03
C GLN A 155 25.09 -12.38 -2.80
N ASP A 156 24.47 -12.64 -1.65
CA ASP A 156 25.15 -12.95 -0.39
C ASP A 156 25.63 -14.41 -0.29
N SER A 157 25.60 -15.15 -1.41
CA SER A 157 26.05 -16.54 -1.55
C SER A 157 25.23 -17.55 -0.71
N VAL A 158 24.01 -17.20 -0.34
CA VAL A 158 23.11 -18.12 0.35
C VAL A 158 22.55 -19.16 -0.65
N LYS A 159 22.75 -20.44 -0.40
CA LYS A 159 22.19 -21.49 -1.24
C LYS A 159 20.68 -21.58 -1.07
N MET A 160 19.93 -21.08 -2.04
CA MET A 160 18.46 -21.10 -2.03
C MET A 160 17.90 -22.51 -2.10
N SER A 161 17.39 -23.00 -0.98
CA SER A 161 16.57 -24.22 -0.93
C SER A 161 15.08 -23.85 -0.97
N ARG A 162 14.22 -24.81 -1.39
CA ARG A 162 12.76 -24.65 -1.34
C ARG A 162 12.26 -24.27 0.08
N ARG A 163 12.92 -24.78 1.12
CA ARG A 163 12.60 -24.47 2.52
C ARG A 163 12.84 -22.98 2.81
N ILE A 164 13.98 -22.44 2.37
CA ILE A 164 14.34 -21.04 2.57
C ILE A 164 13.38 -20.13 1.80
N GLN A 165 13.10 -20.42 0.52
CA GLN A 165 12.15 -19.66 -0.28
C GLN A 165 10.76 -19.61 0.37
N PHE A 166 10.26 -20.76 0.82
CA PHE A 166 8.97 -20.82 1.51
C PHE A 166 8.96 -20.03 2.82
N PHE A 167 10.05 -20.12 3.60
CA PHE A 167 10.18 -19.34 4.84
C PHE A 167 10.16 -17.83 4.57
N ILE A 168 10.90 -17.36 3.55
CA ILE A 168 10.90 -15.96 3.14
C ILE A 168 9.49 -15.50 2.78
N HIS A 169 8.79 -16.25 1.92
CA HIS A 169 7.42 -15.94 1.53
C HIS A 169 6.49 -15.79 2.74
N ILE A 170 6.55 -16.70 3.70
CA ILE A 170 5.73 -16.62 4.93
C ILE A 170 6.09 -15.38 5.75
N MET A 171 7.38 -15.05 5.87
CA MET A 171 7.81 -13.89 6.65
C MET A 171 7.43 -12.57 5.97
N VAL A 172 7.59 -12.46 4.65
CA VAL A 172 7.15 -11.29 3.88
C VAL A 172 5.63 -11.13 3.95
N THR A 173 4.88 -12.21 3.76
CA THR A 173 3.41 -12.20 3.91
C THR A 173 3.02 -11.71 5.31
N SER A 174 3.61 -12.31 6.35
CA SER A 174 3.35 -11.92 7.74
C SER A 174 3.69 -10.44 8.00
N HIS A 175 4.75 -9.93 7.39
CA HIS A 175 5.14 -8.53 7.51
C HIS A 175 4.03 -7.59 7.01
N PHE A 176 3.50 -7.81 5.81
CA PHE A 176 2.43 -6.98 5.27
C PHE A 176 1.10 -7.17 6.01
N GLU A 177 0.78 -8.39 6.46
CA GLU A 177 -0.40 -8.62 7.30
C GLU A 177 -0.32 -7.83 8.62
N ASN A 178 0.85 -7.81 9.28
CA ASN A 178 1.05 -6.99 10.48
C ASN A 178 0.88 -5.49 10.22
N LEU A 179 1.29 -4.98 9.06
CA LEU A 179 1.08 -3.56 8.70
C LEU A 179 -0.41 -3.22 8.49
N LYS A 180 -1.21 -4.15 7.97
CA LYS A 180 -2.65 -3.96 7.78
C LYS A 180 -3.42 -3.82 9.11
N GLU A 181 -2.90 -4.40 10.20
CA GLU A 181 -3.50 -4.30 11.53
C GLU A 181 -3.67 -2.85 12.01
N ILE A 182 -2.82 -1.93 11.54
CA ILE A 182 -2.94 -0.48 11.79
C ILE A 182 -4.31 0.03 11.34
N PHE A 183 -4.78 -0.42 10.17
CA PHE A 183 -6.06 -0.02 9.58
C PHE A 183 -7.25 -0.79 10.15
N TYR A 184 -7.11 -2.10 10.38
CA TYR A 184 -8.17 -2.92 10.96
C TYR A 184 -8.53 -2.45 12.37
N HIS A 185 -7.55 -2.03 13.15
CA HIS A 185 -7.75 -1.52 14.51
C HIS A 185 -7.92 0.01 14.57
N ASN A 186 -7.85 0.73 13.44
CA ASN A 186 -7.93 2.20 13.40
C ASN A 186 -7.01 2.87 14.42
N LEU A 187 -5.75 2.41 14.51
CA LEU A 187 -4.78 2.94 15.45
C LEU A 187 -4.57 4.43 15.22
N LYS A 188 -4.32 5.21 16.28
CA LYS A 188 -3.82 6.57 16.14
C LYS A 188 -2.36 6.53 15.70
N LYS A 189 -1.88 7.59 15.04
CA LYS A 189 -0.49 7.66 14.55
C LYS A 189 0.54 7.35 15.64
N SER A 190 0.34 7.86 16.86
CA SER A 190 1.25 7.58 17.99
C SER A 190 1.26 6.11 18.38
N GLU A 191 0.09 5.46 18.42
CA GLU A 191 -0.04 4.04 18.74
C GLU A 191 0.58 3.15 17.63
N ALA A 192 0.40 3.55 16.36
CA ALA A 192 1.00 2.86 15.23
C ALA A 192 2.54 2.98 15.25
N ILE A 193 3.08 4.13 15.62
CA ILE A 193 4.52 4.34 15.77
C ILE A 193 5.08 3.41 16.87
N GLU A 194 4.46 3.38 18.05
CA GLU A 194 4.89 2.51 19.15
C GLU A 194 4.85 1.03 18.74
N TYR A 195 3.74 0.61 18.13
CA TYR A 195 3.59 -0.74 17.61
C TYR A 195 4.66 -1.12 16.58
N ILE A 196 4.92 -0.24 15.62
CA ILE A 196 5.92 -0.49 14.56
C ILE A 196 7.34 -0.56 15.12
N LEU A 197 7.67 0.23 16.13
CA LEU A 197 8.98 0.17 16.78
C LEU A 197 9.19 -1.18 17.50
N ASP A 198 8.20 -1.66 18.23
CA ASP A 198 8.25 -2.98 18.86
C ASP A 198 8.34 -4.10 17.83
N PHE A 199 7.51 -4.03 16.78
CA PHE A 199 7.53 -4.98 15.66
C PHE A 199 8.89 -5.01 14.96
N ASN A 200 9.51 -3.85 14.72
CA ASN A 200 10.82 -3.73 14.10
C ASN A 200 11.91 -4.45 14.91
N VAL A 201 11.94 -4.26 16.24
CA VAL A 201 12.91 -4.95 17.10
C VAL A 201 12.76 -6.47 17.00
N TYR A 202 11.53 -6.97 17.13
CA TYR A 202 11.23 -8.40 17.01
C TYR A 202 11.62 -8.95 15.63
N HIS A 203 11.24 -8.26 14.58
CA HIS A 203 11.47 -8.67 13.18
C HIS A 203 12.97 -8.74 12.87
N CYS A 204 13.73 -7.68 13.18
CA CYS A 204 15.17 -7.63 12.94
C CYS A 204 15.94 -8.69 13.74
N ALA A 205 15.59 -8.89 15.02
CA ALA A 205 16.23 -9.89 15.85
C ALA A 205 15.99 -11.32 15.32
N GLY A 206 14.76 -11.62 14.91
CA GLY A 206 14.40 -12.92 14.34
C GLY A 206 15.14 -13.19 13.02
N TRP A 207 15.14 -12.21 12.10
CA TRP A 207 15.86 -12.32 10.84
C TRP A 207 17.35 -12.51 11.05
N LYS A 208 18.00 -11.70 11.89
CA LYS A 208 19.44 -11.81 12.14
C LYS A 208 19.80 -13.18 12.68
N GLN A 209 19.07 -13.69 13.69
CA GLN A 209 19.33 -15.00 14.28
C GLN A 209 19.14 -16.11 13.23
N TYR A 210 18.07 -16.06 12.44
CA TYR A 210 17.81 -17.04 11.40
C TYR A 210 18.95 -17.11 10.38
N TRP A 211 19.45 -15.97 9.90
CA TRP A 211 20.53 -15.92 8.91
C TRP A 211 21.86 -16.38 9.47
N MET A 212 22.17 -16.07 10.71
CA MET A 212 23.39 -16.56 11.35
C MET A 212 23.44 -18.10 11.39
N GLU A 213 22.29 -18.76 11.50
CA GLU A 213 22.19 -20.23 11.49
C GLU A 213 22.24 -20.84 10.09
N GLN A 214 21.86 -20.10 9.03
CA GLN A 214 21.88 -20.61 7.66
C GLN A 214 23.25 -20.51 6.99
N VAL A 215 24.15 -19.68 7.51
CA VAL A 215 25.48 -19.39 6.93
C VAL A 215 26.59 -20.26 7.53
N ASN A 216 26.33 -20.92 8.66
CA ASN A 216 27.24 -21.90 9.27
C ASN A 216 26.91 -23.31 8.79
#